data_ba45ac5d2137c388f91ad320582a09b5
#
_entry.id   ba45ac5d2137c388f91ad320582a09b5
#
_cell.length_a   1.000
_cell.length_b   1.000
_cell.length_c   1.000
_cell.angle_alpha   90.00
_cell.angle_beta   90.00
_cell.angle_gamma   90.00
#
_symmetry.space_group_name_H-M   'P 1'
#
loop_
_entity.id
_entity.type
_entity.pdbx_description
1 polymer ?
#
loop_
_entity_poly.entity_id
_entity_poly.type
_entity_poly.pdbx_seq_one_letter_code
_entity_poly.pdbx_strand_id
1 'polypeptide(L)'
;MPQVQLPIFPAGSVEINRDLACRTEGDRVVYFNGHLPVFMHAKNDLASFRLFTSQLIVQGSATQGHIAKAFGVPLVAIKRATKLYRQRGAAGFFVPKARREGSKLTTEKLAQARALLVQGHPLPVVSEQTQVLSDTLRKAIAAGRLPAVKKTLRPTPR
;
A
#
# COMPACT_ATOMS: atom_id res chain seq x y z
N MET A 1 -49.45 6.19 23.63
CA MET A 1 -48.45 5.11 23.78
C MET A 1 -47.20 5.54 23.06
N PRO A 2 -46.02 5.53 23.67
CA PRO A 2 -44.77 5.83 22.98
C PRO A 2 -44.52 4.76 21.90
N GLN A 3 -44.39 5.17 20.66
CA GLN A 3 -44.01 4.29 19.56
C GLN A 3 -42.55 3.88 19.76
N VAL A 4 -42.30 2.59 19.92
CA VAL A 4 -40.95 2.05 19.92
C VAL A 4 -40.39 2.16 18.49
N GLN A 5 -39.46 3.06 18.27
CA GLN A 5 -38.74 3.15 17.01
C GLN A 5 -37.85 1.91 16.86
N LEU A 6 -38.12 1.10 15.85
CA LEU A 6 -37.23 0.00 15.52
C LEU A 6 -35.87 0.55 15.06
N PRO A 7 -34.76 -0.09 15.48
CA PRO A 7 -33.44 0.35 15.04
C PRO A 7 -33.33 0.21 13.51
N ILE A 8 -32.84 1.26 12.84
CA ILE A 8 -32.69 1.30 11.38
C ILE A 8 -31.61 0.32 10.90
N PHE A 9 -30.63 0.04 11.76
CA PHE A 9 -29.49 -0.82 11.42
C PHE A 9 -29.43 -2.08 12.31
N PRO A 10 -28.79 -3.15 11.83
CA PRO A 10 -28.55 -4.34 12.65
C PRO A 10 -27.79 -4.02 13.94
N ALA A 11 -28.07 -4.72 15.02
CA ALA A 11 -27.40 -4.52 16.29
C ALA A 11 -25.87 -4.67 16.17
N GLY A 12 -25.12 -3.77 16.84
CA GLY A 12 -23.66 -3.76 16.79
C GLY A 12 -23.06 -3.11 15.52
N SER A 13 -23.88 -2.45 14.71
CA SER A 13 -23.39 -1.68 13.55
C SER A 13 -22.84 -0.32 13.96
N VAL A 14 -21.81 0.12 13.25
CA VAL A 14 -21.24 1.48 13.34
C VAL A 14 -21.91 2.32 12.24
N GLU A 15 -22.58 3.39 12.63
CA GLU A 15 -23.24 4.29 11.70
C GLU A 15 -22.21 5.11 10.91
N ILE A 16 -22.33 5.10 9.59
CA ILE A 16 -21.58 5.97 8.69
C ILE A 16 -22.36 7.28 8.50
N ASN A 17 -23.65 7.16 8.22
CA ASN A 17 -24.62 8.26 8.17
C ASN A 17 -26.04 7.71 8.42
N ARG A 18 -27.08 8.52 8.15
CA ARG A 18 -28.47 8.16 8.38
C ARG A 18 -28.93 6.88 7.66
N ASP A 19 -28.39 6.62 6.47
CA ASP A 19 -28.85 5.54 5.58
C ASP A 19 -27.86 4.38 5.50
N LEU A 20 -26.60 4.60 5.92
CA LEU A 20 -25.50 3.66 5.79
C LEU A 20 -24.85 3.35 7.13
N ALA A 21 -24.62 2.07 7.37
CA ALA A 21 -23.85 1.55 8.51
C ALA A 21 -22.90 0.45 8.06
N CYS A 22 -21.96 0.08 8.91
CA CYS A 22 -21.11 -1.08 8.71
C CYS A 22 -21.00 -1.90 10.00
N ARG A 23 -20.75 -3.20 9.87
CA ARG A 23 -20.49 -4.12 10.97
C ARG A 23 -19.34 -5.03 10.62
N THR A 24 -18.48 -5.30 11.61
CA THR A 24 -17.44 -6.31 11.46
C THR A 24 -17.98 -7.66 11.92
N GLU A 25 -17.98 -8.64 11.03
CA GLU A 25 -18.40 -10.01 11.27
C GLU A 25 -17.20 -10.95 11.09
N GLY A 26 -16.56 -11.33 12.20
CA GLY A 26 -15.34 -12.12 12.15
C GLY A 26 -14.22 -11.40 11.39
N ASP A 27 -13.80 -11.95 10.24
CA ASP A 27 -12.76 -11.41 9.37
C ASP A 27 -13.32 -10.58 8.19
N ARG A 28 -14.59 -10.19 8.23
CA ARG A 28 -15.25 -9.44 7.17
C ARG A 28 -15.88 -8.16 7.69
N VAL A 29 -15.95 -7.16 6.83
CA VAL A 29 -16.70 -5.93 7.05
C VAL A 29 -17.88 -5.92 6.10
N VAL A 30 -19.09 -5.83 6.65
CA VAL A 30 -20.34 -5.80 5.90
C VAL A 30 -20.93 -4.40 6.01
N TYR A 31 -21.35 -3.84 4.88
CA TYR A 31 -22.01 -2.55 4.80
C TYR A 31 -23.50 -2.74 4.58
N PHE A 32 -24.29 -1.91 5.23
CA PHE A 32 -25.73 -1.97 5.22
C PHE A 32 -26.31 -0.63 4.74
N ASN A 33 -27.36 -0.70 3.93
CA ASN A 33 -28.28 0.39 3.68
C ASN A 33 -29.60 0.04 4.39
N GLY A 34 -29.88 0.70 5.51
CA GLY A 34 -30.88 0.22 6.45
C GLY A 34 -30.52 -1.18 6.96
N HIS A 35 -31.40 -2.15 6.75
CA HIS A 35 -31.16 -3.56 7.09
C HIS A 35 -30.53 -4.38 5.95
N LEU A 36 -30.43 -3.84 4.74
CA LEU A 36 -29.97 -4.58 3.56
C LEU A 36 -28.44 -4.55 3.46
N PRO A 37 -27.76 -5.71 3.41
CA PRO A 37 -26.35 -5.77 3.12
C PRO A 37 -26.10 -5.38 1.65
N VAL A 38 -25.29 -4.36 1.41
CA VAL A 38 -25.00 -3.83 0.07
C VAL A 38 -23.60 -4.11 -0.42
N PHE A 39 -22.65 -4.33 0.49
CA PHE A 39 -21.27 -4.65 0.14
C PHE A 39 -20.57 -5.37 1.29
N MET A 40 -19.56 -6.17 0.94
CA MET A 40 -18.74 -6.92 1.91
C MET A 40 -17.32 -7.06 1.40
N HIS A 41 -16.33 -6.96 2.31
CA HIS A 41 -14.94 -7.26 1.98
C HIS A 41 -14.20 -7.85 3.19
N ALA A 42 -13.07 -8.49 2.97
CA ALA A 42 -12.21 -8.95 4.05
C ALA A 42 -11.62 -7.75 4.82
N LYS A 43 -11.45 -7.87 6.13
CA LYS A 43 -10.97 -6.79 7.02
C LYS A 43 -9.59 -6.25 6.60
N ASN A 44 -8.73 -7.07 6.02
CA ASN A 44 -7.40 -6.71 5.52
C ASN A 44 -7.40 -6.25 4.05
N ASP A 45 -8.53 -6.31 3.34
CA ASP A 45 -8.63 -5.87 1.95
C ASP A 45 -8.86 -4.35 1.85
N LEU A 46 -7.75 -3.62 1.93
CA LEU A 46 -7.74 -2.17 1.80
C LEU A 46 -8.10 -1.67 0.39
N ALA A 47 -7.95 -2.50 -0.64
CA ALA A 47 -8.29 -2.11 -2.01
C ALA A 47 -9.81 -2.02 -2.16
N SER A 48 -10.54 -3.06 -1.76
CA SER A 48 -12.00 -3.08 -1.76
C SER A 48 -12.61 -2.04 -0.82
N PHE A 49 -12.03 -1.84 0.38
CA PHE A 49 -12.43 -0.76 1.28
C PHE A 49 -12.34 0.62 0.59
N ARG A 50 -11.20 0.94 -0.02
CA ARG A 50 -10.98 2.22 -0.69
C ARG A 50 -11.86 2.38 -1.92
N LEU A 51 -12.06 1.33 -2.68
CA LEU A 51 -12.97 1.31 -3.81
C LEU A 51 -14.38 1.68 -3.37
N PHE A 52 -14.95 0.90 -2.45
CA PHE A 52 -16.34 1.06 -2.05
C PHE A 52 -16.60 2.40 -1.37
N THR A 53 -15.75 2.83 -0.44
CA THR A 53 -15.88 4.14 0.21
C THR A 53 -15.75 5.29 -0.79
N SER A 54 -14.90 5.19 -1.82
CA SER A 54 -14.78 6.18 -2.88
C SER A 54 -16.03 6.20 -3.78
N GLN A 55 -16.62 5.05 -4.05
CA GLN A 55 -17.86 4.91 -4.79
C GLN A 55 -19.02 5.61 -4.07
N LEU A 56 -19.19 5.36 -2.76
CA LEU A 56 -20.21 6.02 -1.94
C LEU A 56 -20.07 7.55 -1.97
N ILE A 57 -18.83 8.06 -1.93
CA ILE A 57 -18.57 9.50 -1.98
C ILE A 57 -18.91 10.08 -3.37
N VAL A 58 -18.52 9.40 -4.44
CA VAL A 58 -18.76 9.90 -5.80
C VAL A 58 -20.23 9.85 -6.18
N GLN A 59 -20.97 8.86 -5.67
CA GLN A 59 -22.42 8.72 -5.83
C GLN A 59 -23.22 9.68 -4.93
N GLY A 60 -22.57 10.37 -3.99
CA GLY A 60 -23.24 11.27 -3.06
C GLY A 60 -23.93 10.58 -1.86
N SER A 61 -23.78 9.25 -1.73
CA SER A 61 -24.39 8.48 -0.63
C SER A 61 -23.68 8.72 0.71
N ALA A 62 -22.41 9.15 0.71
CA ALA A 62 -21.68 9.53 1.91
C ALA A 62 -20.72 10.70 1.62
N THR A 63 -20.41 11.48 2.66
CA THR A 63 -19.38 12.51 2.59
C THR A 63 -18.02 11.96 3.00
N GLN A 64 -16.94 12.64 2.62
CA GLN A 64 -15.59 12.31 3.07
C GLN A 64 -15.47 12.35 4.60
N GLY A 65 -16.18 13.30 5.24
CA GLY A 65 -16.23 13.43 6.69
C GLY A 65 -16.90 12.26 7.38
N HIS A 66 -18.01 11.75 6.81
CA HIS A 66 -18.70 10.56 7.32
C HIS A 66 -17.76 9.35 7.33
N ILE A 67 -17.04 9.09 6.24
CA ILE A 67 -16.09 7.97 6.14
C ILE A 67 -14.91 8.16 7.10
N ALA A 68 -14.36 9.39 7.19
CA ALA A 68 -13.26 9.67 8.12
C ALA A 68 -13.65 9.39 9.57
N LYS A 69 -14.83 9.83 9.98
CA LYS A 69 -15.37 9.65 11.34
C LYS A 69 -15.66 8.18 11.66
N ALA A 70 -16.35 7.48 10.74
CA ALA A 70 -16.76 6.10 10.96
C ALA A 70 -15.58 5.11 11.05
N PHE A 71 -14.53 5.34 10.25
CA PHE A 71 -13.39 4.40 10.14
C PHE A 71 -12.07 4.92 10.75
N GLY A 72 -12.04 6.13 11.29
CA GLY A 72 -10.81 6.73 11.84
C GLY A 72 -9.71 6.96 10.78
N VAL A 73 -10.09 7.09 9.50
CA VAL A 73 -9.14 7.23 8.39
C VAL A 73 -8.87 8.71 8.11
N PRO A 74 -7.60 9.12 7.93
CA PRO A 74 -7.27 10.51 7.61
C PRO A 74 -7.94 10.99 6.32
N LEU A 75 -8.51 12.21 6.33
CA LEU A 75 -9.18 12.83 5.17
C LEU A 75 -8.31 12.85 3.91
N VAL A 76 -6.99 13.01 4.06
CA VAL A 76 -6.04 13.02 2.94
C VAL A 76 -6.03 11.66 2.21
N ALA A 77 -6.13 10.55 2.95
CA ALA A 77 -6.18 9.21 2.37
C ALA A 77 -7.49 9.01 1.58
N ILE A 78 -8.61 9.48 2.13
CA ILE A 78 -9.92 9.43 1.48
C ILE A 78 -9.94 10.28 0.22
N LYS A 79 -9.43 11.52 0.26
CA LYS A 79 -9.31 12.40 -0.89
C LYS A 79 -8.50 11.77 -2.03
N ARG A 80 -7.36 11.13 -1.68
CA ARG A 80 -6.51 10.43 -2.66
C ARG A 80 -7.23 9.24 -3.30
N ALA A 81 -7.95 8.44 -2.50
CA ALA A 81 -8.73 7.31 -3.00
C ALA A 81 -9.87 7.78 -3.91
N THR A 82 -10.64 8.79 -3.51
CA THR A 82 -11.73 9.37 -4.32
C THR A 82 -11.19 9.96 -5.64
N LYS A 83 -10.03 10.63 -5.61
CA LYS A 83 -9.38 11.12 -6.85
C LYS A 83 -8.99 9.97 -7.76
N LEU A 84 -8.41 8.88 -7.20
CA LEU A 84 -8.04 7.68 -7.97
C LEU A 84 -9.28 7.05 -8.62
N TYR A 85 -10.38 6.93 -7.89
CA TYR A 85 -11.65 6.42 -8.42
C TYR A 85 -12.17 7.24 -9.59
N ARG A 86 -12.16 8.57 -9.47
CA ARG A 86 -12.58 9.48 -10.55
C ARG A 86 -11.71 9.37 -11.80
N GLN A 87 -10.41 9.13 -11.63
CA GLN A 87 -9.44 9.08 -12.74
C GLN A 87 -9.36 7.70 -13.42
N ARG A 88 -9.47 6.62 -12.67
CA ARG A 88 -9.18 5.24 -13.15
C ARG A 88 -10.31 4.26 -12.90
N GLY A 89 -11.39 4.69 -12.28
CA GLY A 89 -12.49 3.80 -11.90
C GLY A 89 -12.07 2.72 -10.90
N ALA A 90 -12.85 1.65 -10.84
CA ALA A 90 -12.63 0.53 -9.94
C ALA A 90 -11.28 -0.19 -10.19
N ALA A 91 -10.92 -0.37 -11.45
CA ALA A 91 -9.67 -1.06 -11.83
C ALA A 91 -8.42 -0.42 -11.22
N GLY A 92 -8.42 0.91 -10.98
CA GLY A 92 -7.28 1.63 -10.42
C GLY A 92 -6.84 1.16 -9.04
N PHE A 93 -7.71 0.49 -8.27
CA PHE A 93 -7.40 0.01 -6.92
C PHE A 93 -6.71 -1.36 -6.91
N PHE A 94 -6.84 -2.13 -7.97
CA PHE A 94 -6.33 -3.49 -8.09
C PHE A 94 -5.09 -3.61 -8.97
N VAL A 95 -4.61 -2.49 -9.52
CA VAL A 95 -3.35 -2.47 -10.29
C VAL A 95 -2.18 -2.69 -9.32
N PRO A 96 -1.32 -3.69 -9.54
CA PRO A 96 -0.11 -3.87 -8.78
C PRO A 96 0.72 -2.59 -8.83
N LYS A 97 1.10 -2.07 -7.67
CA LYS A 97 2.02 -0.92 -7.65
C LYS A 97 3.34 -1.36 -8.24
N ALA A 98 3.71 -0.79 -9.38
CA ALA A 98 5.06 -0.96 -9.91
C ALA A 98 6.06 -0.60 -8.78
N ARG A 99 6.96 -1.53 -8.47
CA ARG A 99 8.04 -1.27 -7.53
C ARG A 99 8.82 -0.09 -8.07
N ARG A 100 8.82 1.03 -7.35
CA ARG A 100 9.67 2.16 -7.73
C ARG A 100 11.10 1.67 -7.74
N GLU A 101 11.76 1.73 -8.88
CA GLU A 101 13.21 1.54 -8.94
C GLU A 101 13.83 2.56 -7.98
N GLY A 102 14.77 2.07 -7.15
CA GLY A 102 15.47 2.96 -6.22
C GLY A 102 16.17 4.04 -7.05
N SER A 103 15.88 5.31 -6.78
CA SER A 103 16.39 6.46 -7.54
C SER A 103 17.94 6.50 -7.65
N LYS A 104 18.64 5.78 -6.78
CA LYS A 104 20.10 5.72 -6.72
C LYS A 104 20.69 4.41 -7.26
N LEU A 105 19.92 3.31 -7.28
CA LEU A 105 20.36 2.00 -7.73
C LEU A 105 19.38 1.50 -8.82
N THR A 106 19.57 2.00 -10.02
CA THR A 106 18.81 1.60 -11.21
C THR A 106 19.21 0.19 -11.65
N THR A 107 18.40 -0.44 -12.49
CA THR A 107 18.66 -1.77 -13.06
C THR A 107 20.00 -1.79 -13.81
N GLU A 108 20.32 -0.72 -14.54
CA GLU A 108 21.60 -0.56 -15.25
C GLU A 108 22.79 -0.51 -14.30
N LYS A 109 22.71 0.30 -13.25
CA LYS A 109 23.77 0.40 -12.22
C LYS A 109 23.93 -0.90 -11.45
N LEU A 110 22.85 -1.64 -11.22
CA LEU A 110 22.89 -2.99 -10.63
C LEU A 110 23.63 -3.98 -11.53
N ALA A 111 23.34 -3.98 -12.84
CA ALA A 111 24.04 -4.83 -13.81
C ALA A 111 25.53 -4.50 -13.90
N GLN A 112 25.87 -3.22 -13.94
CA GLN A 112 27.24 -2.70 -13.97
C GLN A 112 28.00 -3.07 -12.68
N ALA A 113 27.40 -2.85 -11.50
CA ALA A 113 27.98 -3.24 -10.23
C ALA A 113 28.20 -4.77 -10.12
N ARG A 114 27.24 -5.57 -10.64
CA ARG A 114 27.37 -7.03 -10.68
C ARG A 114 28.54 -7.47 -11.54
N ALA A 115 28.72 -6.90 -12.74
CA ALA A 115 29.84 -7.24 -13.64
C ALA A 115 31.18 -6.93 -12.96
N LEU A 116 31.33 -5.78 -12.34
CA LEU A 116 32.56 -5.36 -11.65
C LEU A 116 32.88 -6.23 -10.42
N LEU A 117 31.86 -6.61 -9.64
CA LEU A 117 32.04 -7.50 -8.47
C LEU A 117 32.42 -8.93 -8.89
N VAL A 118 31.90 -9.43 -10.01
CA VAL A 118 32.27 -10.73 -10.57
C VAL A 118 33.73 -10.72 -11.07
N GLN A 119 34.18 -9.60 -11.63
CA GLN A 119 35.58 -9.40 -12.05
C GLN A 119 36.52 -9.25 -10.86
N GLY A 120 36.01 -9.18 -9.62
CA GLY A 120 36.84 -9.12 -8.40
C GLY A 120 37.21 -7.70 -7.98
N HIS A 121 36.62 -6.66 -8.56
CA HIS A 121 36.93 -5.30 -8.13
C HIS A 121 36.42 -5.04 -6.69
N PRO A 122 37.21 -4.33 -5.87
CA PRO A 122 36.80 -4.00 -4.51
C PRO A 122 35.66 -2.97 -4.48
N LEU A 123 34.82 -3.03 -3.44
CA LEU A 123 33.65 -2.18 -3.27
C LEU A 123 33.89 -0.66 -3.48
N PRO A 124 34.99 -0.06 -3.03
CA PRO A 124 35.27 1.35 -3.29
C PRO A 124 35.37 1.68 -4.79
N VAL A 125 36.04 0.83 -5.58
CA VAL A 125 36.16 1.01 -7.03
C VAL A 125 34.81 0.87 -7.73
N VAL A 126 34.00 -0.12 -7.31
CA VAL A 126 32.64 -0.29 -7.83
C VAL A 126 31.75 0.91 -7.47
N SER A 127 31.91 1.46 -6.26
CA SER A 127 31.21 2.67 -5.81
C SER A 127 31.54 3.88 -6.70
N GLU A 128 32.80 4.08 -7.01
CA GLU A 128 33.26 5.19 -7.85
C GLU A 128 32.78 5.06 -9.29
N GLN A 129 32.94 3.89 -9.90
CA GLN A 129 32.52 3.66 -11.30
C GLN A 129 31.02 3.69 -11.51
N THR A 130 30.24 3.20 -10.56
CA THR A 130 28.77 3.20 -10.65
C THR A 130 28.12 4.48 -10.12
N GLN A 131 28.90 5.35 -9.48
CA GLN A 131 28.42 6.54 -8.76
C GLN A 131 27.31 6.20 -7.73
N VAL A 132 27.46 5.06 -7.07
CA VAL A 132 26.56 4.57 -6.03
C VAL A 132 27.34 4.44 -4.72
N LEU A 133 26.81 5.02 -3.64
CA LEU A 133 27.45 4.97 -2.33
C LEU A 133 27.72 3.52 -1.89
N SER A 134 28.92 3.27 -1.34
CA SER A 134 29.36 1.95 -0.85
C SER A 134 28.36 1.30 0.11
N ASP A 135 27.69 2.09 0.97
CA ASP A 135 26.65 1.59 1.88
C ASP A 135 25.40 1.10 1.14
N THR A 136 25.05 1.73 0.02
CA THR A 136 23.92 1.28 -0.83
C THR A 136 24.26 -0.06 -1.49
N LEU A 137 25.53 -0.21 -1.95
CA LEU A 137 26.02 -1.47 -2.51
C LEU A 137 26.08 -2.57 -1.45
N ARG A 138 26.55 -2.29 -0.24
CA ARG A 138 26.56 -3.25 0.90
C ARG A 138 25.14 -3.72 1.23
N LYS A 139 24.18 -2.81 1.31
CA LYS A 139 22.75 -3.15 1.54
C LYS A 139 22.19 -4.00 0.39
N ALA A 140 22.61 -3.75 -0.85
CA ALA A 140 22.18 -4.55 -2.00
C ALA A 140 22.80 -5.97 -1.98
N ILE A 141 24.04 -6.12 -1.51
CA ILE A 141 24.69 -7.42 -1.28
C ILE A 141 23.99 -8.17 -0.15
N ALA A 142 23.75 -7.53 0.99
CA ALA A 142 23.04 -8.12 2.12
C ALA A 142 21.61 -8.55 1.77
N ALA A 143 20.94 -7.83 0.85
CA ALA A 143 19.62 -8.16 0.32
C ALA A 143 19.64 -9.22 -0.81
N GLY A 144 20.80 -9.82 -1.13
CA GLY A 144 20.96 -10.84 -2.18
C GLY A 144 20.81 -10.32 -3.62
N ARG A 145 20.78 -9.00 -3.83
CA ARG A 145 20.65 -8.39 -5.17
C ARG A 145 21.98 -8.32 -5.94
N LEU A 146 23.08 -8.29 -5.22
CA LEU A 146 24.44 -8.31 -5.75
C LEU A 146 25.24 -9.48 -5.15
N PRO A 147 26.21 -10.06 -5.90
CA PRO A 147 27.08 -11.10 -5.38
C PRO A 147 27.96 -10.56 -4.24
N ALA A 148 28.32 -11.43 -3.30
CA ALA A 148 29.25 -11.09 -2.24
C ALA A 148 30.65 -10.78 -2.83
N VAL A 149 31.33 -9.80 -2.26
CA VAL A 149 32.72 -9.47 -2.63
C VAL A 149 33.60 -10.67 -2.30
N LYS A 150 34.25 -11.27 -3.30
CA LYS A 150 35.30 -12.27 -3.03
C LYS A 150 36.42 -11.59 -2.26
N LYS A 151 36.67 -12.03 -1.03
CA LYS A 151 37.86 -11.61 -0.25
C LYS A 151 39.13 -12.01 -1.03
N THR A 152 39.74 -11.06 -1.71
CA THR A 152 41.10 -11.24 -2.20
C THR A 152 42.00 -11.37 -0.97
N LEU A 153 42.53 -12.55 -0.74
CA LEU A 153 43.60 -12.77 0.24
C LEU A 153 44.74 -11.81 -0.11
N ARG A 154 45.05 -10.88 0.81
CA ARG A 154 46.26 -10.08 0.70
C ARG A 154 47.44 -11.05 0.72
N PRO A 155 48.35 -11.01 -0.26
CA PRO A 155 49.62 -11.72 -0.09
C PRO A 155 50.33 -11.15 1.13
N THR A 156 50.64 -12.00 2.07
CA THR A 156 51.51 -11.69 3.21
C THR A 156 52.88 -11.29 2.66
N PRO A 157 53.43 -10.11 2.97
CA PRO A 157 54.80 -9.80 2.64
C PRO A 157 55.73 -10.71 3.48
N ARG A 158 56.66 -11.39 2.78
CA ARG A 158 57.77 -12.11 3.39
C ARG A 158 58.79 -11.13 3.92
#